data_37d0585094baaefb90b271c328b5aa1a
#
_entry.id   37d0585094baaefb90b271c328b5aa1a
#
_cell.length_a   1.000
_cell.length_b   1.000
_cell.length_c   1.000
_cell.angle_alpha   90.00
_cell.angle_beta   90.00
_cell.angle_gamma   90.00
#
_symmetry.space_group_name_H-M   'P 1'
#
loop_
_entity.id
_entity.type
_entity.pdbx_description
1 polymer ?
#
loop_
_entity_poly.entity_id
_entity_poly.type
_entity_poly.pdbx_seq_one_letter_code
_entity_poly.pdbx_strand_id
1 'polypeptide(L)'
;MSFGKTQQQDVKLQIRWLIRRDMVEVLKIESASFEYTWSEEDFLRCLRQRNCIGMVAEQDHEIVGFMIYELHKSKLRILNFAVATEARRRGVGRQMICRLIDKLSQQRRKEIVL
;
A
#
# COMPACT_ATOMS: atom_id res chain seq x y z
N MET A 1 -19.51 10.92 23.80
CA MET A 1 -19.16 10.19 23.40
C MET A 1 -18.35 9.97 22.81
N SER A 2 -17.94 9.71 22.72
CA SER A 2 -17.21 9.37 22.04
C SER A 2 -17.13 8.47 21.62
N PHE A 3 -17.28 8.16 21.21
CA PHE A 3 -17.32 7.24 20.80
C PHE A 3 -16.51 6.64 20.43
N GLY A 4 -16.53 6.45 20.64
CA GLY A 4 -15.95 5.39 20.12
C GLY A 4 -14.81 5.49 19.47
N LYS A 5 -14.66 6.29 19.01
CA LYS A 5 -13.59 6.37 18.39
C LYS A 5 -12.44 6.12 19.05
N THR A 6 -12.46 6.18 20.15
CA THR A 6 -11.29 6.03 20.90
C THR A 6 -10.81 4.65 20.93
N GLN A 7 -11.70 3.69 20.99
CA GLN A 7 -11.25 2.34 21.00
C GLN A 7 -10.75 1.90 19.68
N GLN A 8 -11.05 2.66 18.65
CA GLN A 8 -10.69 2.31 17.29
C GLN A 8 -9.55 3.17 16.80
N GLN A 9 -8.67 3.56 17.68
CA GLN A 9 -7.53 4.38 17.26
C GLN A 9 -6.69 3.64 16.23
N ASP A 10 -6.35 4.35 15.20
CA ASP A 10 -5.46 3.82 14.17
C ASP A 10 -4.05 3.73 14.70
N VAL A 11 -3.33 2.73 14.22
CA VAL A 11 -1.91 2.64 14.53
C VAL A 11 -1.17 3.74 13.82
N LYS A 12 -0.05 4.14 14.39
CA LYS A 12 0.82 5.12 13.75
C LYS A 12 1.68 4.42 12.73
N LEU A 13 1.59 4.91 11.51
CA LEU A 13 2.31 4.33 10.39
C LEU A 13 3.23 5.34 9.75
N GLN A 14 4.34 4.86 9.28
CA GLN A 14 5.17 5.61 8.34
C GLN A 14 4.88 5.03 6.97
N ILE A 15 4.28 5.83 6.09
CA ILE A 15 3.99 5.41 4.74
C ILE A 15 5.05 6.05 3.85
N ARG A 16 5.78 5.22 3.14
CA ARG A 16 6.93 5.66 2.36
C ARG A 16 7.06 4.83 1.09
N TRP A 17 7.98 5.22 0.24
CA TRP A 17 8.24 4.46 -0.97
C TRP A 17 8.86 3.12 -0.62
N LEU A 18 8.49 2.11 -1.40
CA LEU A 18 9.05 0.76 -1.30
C LEU A 18 10.48 0.80 -1.80
N ILE A 19 11.39 0.21 -1.02
CA ILE A 19 12.79 0.10 -1.45
C ILE A 19 13.16 -1.38 -1.47
N ARG A 20 14.31 -1.68 -2.05
CA ARG A 20 14.68 -3.05 -2.34
C ARG A 20 14.67 -3.97 -1.11
N ARG A 21 15.14 -3.48 0.02
CA ARG A 21 15.20 -4.31 1.23
C ARG A 21 13.81 -4.68 1.76
N ASP A 22 12.78 -3.98 1.32
CA ASP A 22 11.42 -4.27 1.76
C ASP A 22 10.84 -5.52 1.09
N MET A 23 11.49 -5.99 0.00
CA MET A 23 10.91 -7.05 -0.81
C MET A 23 10.68 -8.34 -0.04
N VAL A 24 11.54 -8.67 0.90
CA VAL A 24 11.36 -9.90 1.70
C VAL A 24 10.03 -9.86 2.43
N GLU A 25 9.75 -8.76 3.09
CA GLU A 25 8.50 -8.62 3.85
C GLU A 25 7.29 -8.50 2.92
N VAL A 26 7.45 -7.77 1.81
CA VAL A 26 6.37 -7.61 0.84
C VAL A 26 5.96 -8.97 0.28
N LEU A 27 6.95 -9.82 -0.05
CA LEU A 27 6.66 -11.14 -0.58
C LEU A 27 5.96 -12.02 0.45
N LYS A 28 6.29 -11.87 1.72
CA LYS A 28 5.60 -12.61 2.77
C LYS A 28 4.14 -12.21 2.86
N ILE A 29 3.86 -10.90 2.77
CA ILE A 29 2.50 -10.40 2.82
C ILE A 29 1.73 -10.87 1.59
N GLU A 30 2.38 -10.84 0.43
CA GLU A 30 1.77 -11.29 -0.81
C GLU A 30 1.37 -12.76 -0.71
N SER A 31 2.28 -13.61 -0.25
CA SER A 31 2.02 -15.04 -0.10
C SER A 31 0.88 -15.33 0.85
N ALA A 32 0.78 -14.57 1.92
CA ALA A 32 -0.24 -14.80 2.92
C ALA A 32 -1.60 -14.23 2.51
N SER A 33 -1.61 -13.36 1.49
CA SER A 33 -2.83 -12.64 1.12
C SER A 33 -3.54 -13.18 -0.09
N PHE A 34 -2.83 -13.82 -1.01
CA PHE A 34 -3.41 -14.20 -2.30
C PHE A 34 -3.10 -15.64 -2.66
N GLU A 35 -4.02 -16.26 -3.37
CA GLU A 35 -3.84 -17.61 -3.86
C GLU A 35 -2.85 -17.62 -5.02
N TYR A 36 -2.99 -16.67 -5.94
CA TYR A 36 -2.08 -16.55 -7.08
C TYR A 36 -1.20 -15.33 -6.83
N THR A 37 0.03 -15.58 -6.42
CA THR A 37 0.91 -14.54 -5.94
C THR A 37 1.83 -14.03 -7.03
N TRP A 38 2.20 -12.76 -6.91
CA TRP A 38 3.29 -12.20 -7.71
C TRP A 38 4.59 -12.74 -7.17
N SER A 39 5.52 -13.05 -8.07
CA SER A 39 6.88 -13.40 -7.70
C SER A 39 7.67 -12.10 -7.49
N GLU A 40 8.87 -12.26 -6.93
CA GLU A 40 9.77 -11.10 -6.82
C GLU A 40 10.04 -10.50 -8.19
N GLU A 41 10.20 -11.35 -9.21
CA GLU A 41 10.44 -10.87 -10.57
C GLU A 41 9.27 -10.04 -11.09
N ASP A 42 8.04 -10.44 -10.75
CA ASP A 42 6.86 -9.68 -11.15
C ASP A 42 6.87 -8.29 -10.53
N PHE A 43 7.20 -8.20 -9.24
CA PHE A 43 7.31 -6.91 -8.56
C PHE A 43 8.38 -6.05 -9.20
N LEU A 44 9.55 -6.62 -9.43
CA LEU A 44 10.68 -5.86 -9.98
C LEU A 44 10.38 -5.38 -11.39
N ARG A 45 9.74 -6.24 -12.20
CA ARG A 45 9.38 -5.85 -13.56
C ARG A 45 8.45 -4.66 -13.55
N CYS A 46 7.47 -4.69 -12.66
CA CYS A 46 6.52 -3.60 -12.53
C CYS A 46 7.23 -2.33 -12.08
N LEU A 47 8.07 -2.44 -11.05
CA LEU A 47 8.72 -1.27 -10.46
C LEU A 47 9.77 -0.63 -11.34
N ARG A 48 10.20 -1.33 -12.41
CA ARG A 48 11.11 -0.73 -13.39
C ARG A 48 10.41 0.23 -14.33
N GLN A 49 9.07 0.17 -14.39
CA GLN A 49 8.31 1.07 -15.24
C GLN A 49 8.28 2.47 -14.61
N ARG A 50 8.42 3.50 -15.46
CA ARG A 50 8.47 4.87 -14.97
C ARG A 50 7.23 5.29 -14.21
N ASN A 51 6.09 4.83 -14.67
CA ASN A 51 4.82 5.23 -14.09
C ASN A 51 4.35 4.31 -12.98
N CYS A 52 5.18 3.35 -12.56
CA CYS A 52 4.81 2.38 -11.53
C CYS A 52 5.50 2.75 -10.24
N ILE A 53 4.73 2.79 -9.16
CA ILE A 53 5.22 3.24 -7.85
C ILE A 53 4.87 2.20 -6.80
N GLY A 54 5.83 1.93 -5.93
CA GLY A 54 5.60 1.06 -4.78
C GLY A 54 5.57 1.86 -3.50
N MET A 55 4.62 1.55 -2.65
CA MET A 55 4.41 2.18 -1.37
C MET A 55 4.37 1.10 -0.30
N VAL A 56 4.97 1.35 0.85
CA VAL A 56 4.85 0.44 1.99
C VAL A 56 4.39 1.23 3.21
N ALA A 57 3.73 0.52 4.11
CA ALA A 57 3.35 1.05 5.41
C ALA A 57 4.20 0.34 6.45
N GLU A 58 4.86 1.12 7.28
CA GLU A 58 5.76 0.60 8.30
C GLU A 58 5.24 0.98 9.67
N GLN A 59 5.22 0.01 10.57
CA GLN A 59 4.83 0.22 11.95
C GLN A 59 5.92 -0.39 12.82
N ASP A 60 6.55 0.42 13.68
CA ASP A 60 7.59 -0.04 14.60
C ASP A 60 8.67 -0.84 13.88
N HIS A 61 9.12 -0.29 12.74
CA HIS A 61 10.20 -0.86 11.94
C HIS A 61 9.82 -2.15 11.19
N GLU A 62 8.53 -2.49 11.16
CA GLU A 62 8.06 -3.67 10.43
C GLU A 62 7.12 -3.25 9.31
N ILE A 63 7.26 -3.89 8.16
CA ILE A 63 6.35 -3.64 7.04
C ILE A 63 5.04 -4.36 7.32
N VAL A 64 3.95 -3.60 7.35
CA VAL A 64 2.63 -4.16 7.63
C VAL A 64 1.68 -4.03 6.45
N GLY A 65 2.10 -3.38 5.37
CA GLY A 65 1.27 -3.29 4.17
C GLY A 65 2.09 -2.80 3.01
N PHE A 66 1.59 -3.04 1.80
CA PHE A 66 2.24 -2.53 0.60
C PHE A 66 1.18 -2.24 -0.47
N MET A 67 1.56 -1.41 -1.42
CA MET A 67 0.70 -1.09 -2.55
C MET A 67 1.57 -0.81 -3.75
N ILE A 68 1.19 -1.35 -4.90
CA ILE A 68 1.83 -1.04 -6.18
C ILE A 68 0.77 -0.36 -7.03
N TYR A 69 1.09 0.79 -7.57
CA TYR A 69 0.12 1.50 -8.40
C TYR A 69 0.80 2.15 -9.60
N GLU A 70 0.01 2.39 -10.63
CA GLU A 70 0.44 3.04 -11.86
C GLU A 70 -0.18 4.43 -11.97
N LEU A 71 0.63 5.37 -12.41
CA LEU A 71 0.17 6.73 -12.67
C LEU A 71 -0.12 6.87 -14.16
N HIS A 72 -1.33 7.27 -14.47
CA HIS A 72 -1.75 7.61 -15.82
C HIS A 72 -2.14 9.08 -15.86
N LYS A 73 -2.40 9.59 -17.05
CA LYS A 73 -2.61 11.03 -17.22
C LYS A 73 -3.70 11.58 -16.31
N SER A 74 -4.84 10.91 -16.25
CA SER A 74 -5.97 11.43 -15.48
C SER A 74 -6.42 10.49 -14.36
N LYS A 75 -5.75 9.36 -14.20
CA LYS A 75 -6.16 8.36 -13.22
C LYS A 75 -4.95 7.64 -12.65
N LEU A 76 -5.21 6.89 -11.61
CA LEU A 76 -4.22 6.08 -10.94
C LEU A 76 -4.81 4.68 -10.81
N ARG A 77 -4.04 3.66 -11.15
CA ARG A 77 -4.53 2.28 -11.08
C ARG A 77 -3.76 1.52 -10.02
N ILE A 78 -4.49 0.90 -9.11
CA ILE A 78 -3.86 0.04 -8.10
C ILE A 78 -3.69 -1.34 -8.72
N LEU A 79 -2.45 -1.81 -8.79
CA LEU A 79 -2.12 -3.10 -9.38
C LEU A 79 -2.05 -4.20 -8.33
N ASN A 80 -1.63 -3.88 -7.11
CA ASN A 80 -1.52 -4.84 -6.04
C ASN A 80 -1.55 -4.09 -4.72
N PHE A 81 -2.18 -4.68 -3.70
CA PHE A 81 -2.37 -4.00 -2.43
C PHE A 81 -2.74 -5.04 -1.39
N ALA A 82 -2.01 -5.07 -0.30
CA ALA A 82 -2.30 -6.02 0.77
C ALA A 82 -1.80 -5.48 2.10
N VAL A 83 -2.45 -5.92 3.17
CA VAL A 83 -2.08 -5.61 4.55
C VAL A 83 -1.76 -6.93 5.23
N ALA A 84 -0.71 -6.95 6.03
CA ALA A 84 -0.32 -8.14 6.77
C ALA A 84 -1.49 -8.62 7.61
N THR A 85 -1.66 -9.94 7.66
CA THR A 85 -2.81 -10.54 8.33
C THR A 85 -2.96 -10.04 9.77
N GLU A 86 -1.86 -9.99 10.49
CA GLU A 86 -1.89 -9.61 11.90
C GLU A 86 -2.08 -8.11 12.11
N ALA A 87 -2.01 -7.33 11.05
CA ALA A 87 -2.19 -5.88 11.12
C ALA A 87 -3.53 -5.42 10.55
N ARG A 88 -4.40 -6.35 10.14
CA ARG A 88 -5.68 -5.99 9.58
C ARG A 88 -6.61 -5.44 10.65
N ARG A 89 -7.59 -4.64 10.21
CA ARG A 89 -8.59 -4.01 11.08
C ARG A 89 -7.99 -2.99 12.05
N ARG A 90 -6.81 -2.46 11.73
CA ARG A 90 -6.16 -1.42 12.53
C ARG A 90 -5.99 -0.13 11.76
N GLY A 91 -6.67 -0.01 10.64
CA GLY A 91 -6.64 1.22 9.85
C GLY A 91 -5.45 1.33 8.92
N VAL A 92 -4.66 0.28 8.75
CA VAL A 92 -3.49 0.33 7.87
C VAL A 92 -3.93 0.58 6.42
N GLY A 93 -4.84 -0.26 5.92
CA GLY A 93 -5.33 -0.13 4.55
C GLY A 93 -5.97 1.22 4.30
N ARG A 94 -6.78 1.68 5.25
CA ARG A 94 -7.46 2.96 5.11
C ARG A 94 -6.46 4.11 5.05
N GLN A 95 -5.45 4.10 5.91
CA GLN A 95 -4.43 5.14 5.88
C GLN A 95 -3.66 5.15 4.56
N MET A 96 -3.38 3.96 4.01
CA MET A 96 -2.69 3.87 2.72
C MET A 96 -3.56 4.44 1.60
N ILE A 97 -4.84 4.11 1.60
CA ILE A 97 -5.78 4.64 0.60
C ILE A 97 -5.92 6.15 0.75
N CYS A 98 -5.99 6.64 1.97
CA CYS A 98 -6.08 8.08 2.19
C CYS A 98 -4.83 8.80 1.66
N ARG A 99 -3.66 8.21 1.86
CA ARG A 99 -2.44 8.80 1.32
C ARG A 99 -2.48 8.83 -0.20
N LEU A 100 -3.05 7.77 -0.79
CA LEU A 100 -3.18 7.71 -2.24
C LEU A 100 -4.13 8.77 -2.75
N ILE A 101 -5.25 8.98 -2.06
CA ILE A 101 -6.21 10.00 -2.43
C ILE A 101 -5.57 11.39 -2.36
N ASP A 102 -4.76 11.64 -1.35
CA ASP A 102 -4.05 12.91 -1.24
C ASP A 102 -3.14 13.13 -2.45
N LYS A 103 -2.41 12.09 -2.84
CA LYS A 103 -1.54 12.18 -4.01
C LYS A 103 -2.32 12.41 -5.27
N LEU A 104 -3.46 11.75 -5.42
CA LEU A 104 -4.34 11.90 -6.57
C LEU A 104 -4.78 13.36 -6.69
N SER A 105 -5.21 13.93 -5.58
CA SER A 105 -5.66 15.31 -5.53
C SER A 105 -4.54 16.29 -5.88
N GLN A 106 -3.36 16.10 -5.29
CA GLN A 106 -2.22 16.97 -5.53
C GLN A 106 -1.78 16.95 -6.99
N GLN A 107 -1.93 15.81 -7.64
CA GLN A 107 -1.48 15.65 -9.03
C GLN A 107 -2.61 15.83 -10.02
N ARG A 108 -3.78 16.28 -9.54
CA ARG A 108 -4.94 16.57 -10.37
C ARG A 108 -5.45 15.37 -11.16
N ARG A 109 -5.22 14.20 -10.64
CA ARG A 109 -5.81 13.00 -11.20
C ARG A 109 -7.21 12.85 -10.65
N LYS A 110 -8.11 12.26 -11.43
CA LYS A 110 -9.52 12.30 -11.10
C LYS A 110 -10.11 10.97 -10.69
N GLU A 111 -9.38 9.88 -10.83
CA GLU A 111 -9.97 8.60 -10.44
C GLU A 111 -8.90 7.59 -10.07
N ILE A 112 -9.29 6.67 -9.20
CA ILE A 112 -8.50 5.52 -8.81
C ILE A 112 -9.19 4.30 -9.37
N VAL A 113 -8.43 3.44 -10.03
CA VAL A 113 -8.94 2.21 -10.63
C VAL A 113 -8.28 1.03 -9.93
N LEU A 114 -9.07 0.05 -9.58
CA LEU A 114 -8.57 -1.18 -8.97
C LEU A 114 -8.34 -2.27 -10.00
#